data_67f485e39c6e49c728a62d4e38e727b7
#
_entry.id   67f485e39c6e49c728a62d4e38e727b7
#
_cell.length_a   1.000
_cell.length_b   1.000
_cell.length_c   1.000
_cell.angle_alpha   90.00
_cell.angle_beta   90.00
_cell.angle_gamma   90.00
#
_symmetry.space_group_name_H-M   'P 1'
#
loop_
_entity.id
_entity.type
_entity.pdbx_description
1 polymer ?
#
loop_
_entity_poly.entity_id
_entity_poly.type
_entity_poly.pdbx_seq_one_letter_code
_entity_poly.pdbx_strand_id
1 'polypeptide(L)'
;MTEQTAYEFNALEKKWRAYWTQAKTNATPDPKPGDKTFYVLDMFPYPSGAGLHVGHPVGYLSTDIVARYKRMAGYKVLHPMGWDSFGLPAERYAMKTGVHPEVSTQANIANYKRQMDLLGLGYDWDREIQTSSPDYYHWTQFIFTRLYNAFYDAEADAARPISELPVPAEIEAQGKLAVQEYQDARRLVYYETAPVNWCAELGTILANEEVFDGKSEQGYEVIRVPLKQVKMRITAYAERLISDLDALDWPEGIKDSQRNWIGRSEGVQLRFKVQGSDQDVETFTTRVDTLGGVTFLAVAPEHELLDQLTAAEQKAAVDAYRDEAARKSDLDRTKDAEKTGAPTGSYAINPVTGRAVPIFVADYVLPDYGTGAVMGVPAHDERDFAFANTYGLDIVPVIDPGADAPERAA
;
A
#
# COMPACT_ATOMS: atom_id res chain seq x y z
N MET A 1 -36.77 -33.18 45.13
CA MET A 1 -35.70 -32.71 44.28
C MET A 1 -36.40 -32.23 43.01
N THR A 2 -36.53 -30.91 42.83
CA THR A 2 -37.10 -30.33 41.60
C THR A 2 -36.11 -30.59 40.47
N GLU A 3 -36.55 -31.32 39.45
CA GLU A 3 -35.83 -31.44 38.19
C GLU A 3 -35.48 -30.04 37.70
N GLN A 4 -34.21 -29.73 37.70
CA GLN A 4 -33.71 -28.53 37.09
C GLN A 4 -33.91 -28.71 35.57
N THR A 5 -34.97 -28.13 35.03
CA THR A 5 -35.23 -28.14 33.59
C THR A 5 -33.99 -27.56 32.89
N ALA A 6 -33.39 -28.34 32.02
CA ALA A 6 -32.22 -27.90 31.23
C ALA A 6 -32.57 -26.62 30.51
N TYR A 7 -31.64 -25.65 30.52
CA TYR A 7 -31.81 -24.37 29.82
C TYR A 7 -31.92 -24.60 28.30
N GLU A 8 -33.11 -24.39 27.77
CA GLU A 8 -33.46 -24.62 26.36
C GLU A 8 -32.97 -23.50 25.45
N PHE A 9 -31.64 -23.32 25.35
CA PHE A 9 -31.02 -22.19 24.66
C PHE A 9 -31.46 -22.10 23.19
N ASN A 10 -31.55 -23.19 22.45
CA ASN A 10 -31.95 -23.17 21.04
C ASN A 10 -33.36 -22.59 20.83
N ALA A 11 -34.31 -22.94 21.69
CA ALA A 11 -35.69 -22.44 21.61
C ALA A 11 -35.75 -20.95 21.95
N LEU A 12 -35.00 -20.53 22.98
CA LEU A 12 -34.93 -19.12 23.40
C LEU A 12 -34.25 -18.22 22.36
N GLU A 13 -33.12 -18.64 21.80
CA GLU A 13 -32.43 -17.92 20.75
C GLU A 13 -33.31 -17.74 19.51
N LYS A 14 -33.95 -18.81 19.05
CA LYS A 14 -34.89 -18.76 17.91
C LYS A 14 -36.04 -17.79 18.16
N LYS A 15 -36.64 -17.83 19.38
CA LYS A 15 -37.71 -16.92 19.78
C LYS A 15 -37.25 -15.45 19.72
N TRP A 16 -36.11 -15.16 20.33
CA TRP A 16 -35.68 -13.77 20.45
C TRP A 16 -35.17 -13.18 19.12
N ARG A 17 -34.48 -13.96 18.31
CA ARG A 17 -34.08 -13.52 16.95
C ARG A 17 -35.32 -13.19 16.10
N ALA A 18 -36.35 -14.05 16.13
CA ALA A 18 -37.60 -13.78 15.43
C ALA A 18 -38.27 -12.49 15.94
N TYR A 19 -38.29 -12.28 17.26
CA TYR A 19 -38.84 -11.06 17.86
C TYR A 19 -38.07 -9.84 17.44
N TRP A 20 -36.74 -9.84 17.52
CA TRP A 20 -35.88 -8.69 17.12
C TRP A 20 -36.08 -8.31 15.66
N THR A 21 -36.19 -9.28 14.78
CA THR A 21 -36.46 -9.07 13.36
C THR A 21 -37.83 -8.42 13.14
N GLN A 22 -38.85 -8.98 13.76
CA GLN A 22 -40.23 -8.48 13.62
C GLN A 22 -40.40 -7.07 14.22
N ALA A 23 -39.85 -6.85 15.40
CA ALA A 23 -39.94 -5.57 16.11
C ALA A 23 -38.95 -4.51 15.58
N LYS A 24 -38.09 -4.87 14.63
CA LYS A 24 -36.99 -4.00 14.12
C LYS A 24 -36.18 -3.38 15.25
N THR A 25 -35.82 -4.17 16.26
CA THR A 25 -35.18 -3.70 17.50
C THR A 25 -33.87 -2.98 17.26
N ASN A 26 -33.17 -3.31 16.18
CA ASN A 26 -31.87 -2.74 15.82
C ASN A 26 -31.95 -1.60 14.80
N ALA A 27 -33.15 -1.24 14.32
CA ALA A 27 -33.32 -0.14 13.40
C ALA A 27 -32.88 1.19 14.04
N THR A 28 -32.19 2.00 13.27
CA THR A 28 -31.68 3.29 13.73
C THR A 28 -32.72 4.39 13.45
N PRO A 29 -33.35 4.96 14.48
CA PRO A 29 -34.26 6.07 14.27
C PRO A 29 -33.47 7.33 13.85
N ASP A 30 -34.06 8.16 12.98
CA ASP A 30 -33.45 9.42 12.59
C ASP A 30 -33.21 10.31 13.83
N PRO A 31 -31.99 10.87 13.97
CA PRO A 31 -31.65 11.68 15.13
C PRO A 31 -32.36 13.04 15.09
N LYS A 32 -32.78 13.52 16.26
CA LYS A 32 -33.30 14.88 16.45
C LYS A 32 -32.25 15.73 17.16
N PRO A 33 -32.33 17.07 17.04
CA PRO A 33 -31.46 17.95 17.83
C PRO A 33 -31.55 17.63 19.33
N GLY A 34 -30.38 17.42 19.96
CA GLY A 34 -30.26 17.03 21.36
C GLY A 34 -30.23 15.53 21.66
N ASP A 35 -30.44 14.68 20.67
CA ASP A 35 -30.25 13.21 20.84
C ASP A 35 -28.78 12.87 21.01
N LYS A 36 -28.52 11.89 21.88
CA LYS A 36 -27.21 11.24 21.97
C LYS A 36 -27.10 10.24 20.83
N THR A 37 -26.17 10.47 19.92
CA THR A 37 -25.90 9.58 18.77
C THR A 37 -24.62 8.80 18.96
N PHE A 38 -24.55 7.59 18.40
CA PHE A 38 -23.33 6.79 18.37
C PHE A 38 -23.27 5.96 17.09
N TYR A 39 -22.14 6.01 16.40
CA TYR A 39 -21.89 5.24 15.19
C TYR A 39 -20.93 4.11 15.51
N VAL A 40 -21.35 2.87 15.27
CA VAL A 40 -20.51 1.67 15.38
C VAL A 40 -20.31 1.13 13.99
N LEU A 41 -19.08 1.16 13.52
CA LEU A 41 -18.71 0.65 12.21
C LEU A 41 -17.87 -0.61 12.38
N ASP A 42 -18.22 -1.64 11.62
CA ASP A 42 -17.42 -2.84 11.46
C ASP A 42 -16.88 -2.95 10.05
N MET A 43 -15.86 -3.76 9.86
CA MET A 43 -15.34 -4.05 8.52
C MET A 43 -16.32 -5.00 7.83
N PHE A 44 -17.02 -4.52 6.81
CA PHE A 44 -17.95 -5.34 6.04
C PHE A 44 -17.21 -6.33 5.14
N PRO A 45 -17.74 -7.57 4.99
CA PRO A 45 -17.01 -8.65 4.34
C PRO A 45 -17.07 -8.59 2.82
N TYR A 46 -16.10 -9.24 2.18
CA TYR A 46 -16.19 -9.63 0.79
C TYR A 46 -17.11 -10.87 0.67
N PRO A 47 -18.24 -10.82 -0.05
CA PRO A 47 -19.12 -11.97 -0.22
C PRO A 47 -18.60 -12.92 -1.32
N SER A 48 -17.29 -13.20 -1.34
CA SER A 48 -16.61 -14.02 -2.35
C SER A 48 -16.55 -15.51 -1.99
N GLY A 49 -16.77 -15.85 -0.72
CA GLY A 49 -16.77 -17.23 -0.22
C GLY A 49 -18.15 -17.75 0.15
N ALA A 50 -18.23 -19.05 0.45
CA ALA A 50 -19.48 -19.71 0.78
C ALA A 50 -20.06 -19.33 2.17
N GLY A 51 -19.38 -18.47 2.94
CA GLY A 51 -19.83 -18.03 4.26
C GLY A 51 -18.73 -17.43 5.11
N LEU A 52 -19.10 -17.07 6.35
CA LEU A 52 -18.20 -16.51 7.35
C LEU A 52 -17.13 -17.53 7.75
N HIS A 53 -15.89 -17.09 7.87
CA HIS A 53 -14.86 -17.83 8.61
C HIS A 53 -14.76 -17.34 10.05
N VAL A 54 -14.07 -18.07 10.92
CA VAL A 54 -14.00 -17.80 12.38
C VAL A 54 -13.42 -16.43 12.74
N GLY A 55 -12.69 -15.79 11.86
CA GLY A 55 -12.15 -14.44 12.06
C GLY A 55 -13.22 -13.34 12.01
N HIS A 56 -14.28 -13.50 11.22
CA HIS A 56 -15.36 -12.51 11.13
C HIS A 56 -16.07 -12.26 12.45
N PRO A 57 -16.54 -13.30 13.19
CA PRO A 57 -17.23 -13.10 14.47
C PRO A 57 -16.40 -12.35 15.53
N VAL A 58 -15.08 -12.37 15.46
CA VAL A 58 -14.23 -11.67 16.46
C VAL A 58 -14.51 -10.16 16.46
N GLY A 59 -14.51 -9.52 15.29
CA GLY A 59 -14.90 -8.12 15.16
C GLY A 59 -16.38 -7.89 15.40
N TYR A 60 -17.23 -8.67 14.71
CA TYR A 60 -18.67 -8.47 14.69
C TYR A 60 -19.32 -8.62 16.07
N LEU A 61 -18.87 -9.56 16.91
CA LEU A 61 -19.35 -9.70 18.27
C LEU A 61 -18.91 -8.54 19.16
N SER A 62 -17.69 -8.06 18.99
CA SER A 62 -17.16 -6.94 19.76
C SER A 62 -17.94 -5.65 19.49
N THR A 63 -18.19 -5.33 18.23
CA THR A 63 -18.97 -4.16 17.82
C THR A 63 -20.44 -4.29 18.20
N ASP A 64 -21.02 -5.49 18.12
CA ASP A 64 -22.40 -5.75 18.56
C ASP A 64 -22.59 -5.54 20.07
N ILE A 65 -21.62 -5.96 20.88
CA ILE A 65 -21.64 -5.70 22.33
C ILE A 65 -21.64 -4.21 22.61
N VAL A 66 -20.77 -3.45 21.95
CA VAL A 66 -20.71 -1.98 22.08
C VAL A 66 -22.03 -1.35 21.64
N ALA A 67 -22.59 -1.76 20.50
CA ALA A 67 -23.83 -1.26 19.97
C ALA A 67 -25.00 -1.46 20.95
N ARG A 68 -25.13 -2.67 21.51
CA ARG A 68 -26.14 -3.02 22.52
C ARG A 68 -25.96 -2.18 23.78
N TYR A 69 -24.74 -2.09 24.30
CA TYR A 69 -24.44 -1.28 25.48
C TYR A 69 -24.86 0.19 25.27
N LYS A 70 -24.49 0.78 24.12
CA LYS A 70 -24.83 2.17 23.82
C LYS A 70 -26.34 2.40 23.67
N ARG A 71 -27.07 1.44 23.04
CA ARG A 71 -28.54 1.50 22.97
C ARG A 71 -29.17 1.46 24.39
N MET A 72 -28.70 0.57 25.26
CA MET A 72 -29.14 0.49 26.65
C MET A 72 -28.82 1.76 27.46
N ALA A 73 -27.72 2.46 27.13
CA ALA A 73 -27.34 3.74 27.73
C ALA A 73 -28.10 4.93 27.11
N GLY A 74 -29.12 4.70 26.26
CA GLY A 74 -29.99 5.73 25.72
C GLY A 74 -29.45 6.44 24.47
N TYR A 75 -28.43 5.90 23.79
CA TYR A 75 -27.97 6.44 22.52
C TYR A 75 -28.82 5.93 21.35
N LYS A 76 -29.00 6.76 20.33
CA LYS A 76 -29.43 6.32 19.01
C LYS A 76 -28.19 5.79 18.28
N VAL A 77 -28.14 4.49 18.05
CA VAL A 77 -26.98 3.80 17.53
C VAL A 77 -27.20 3.42 16.07
N LEU A 78 -26.32 3.92 15.21
CA LEU A 78 -26.18 3.44 13.84
C LEU A 78 -25.15 2.31 13.83
N HIS A 79 -25.61 1.09 13.55
CA HIS A 79 -24.78 -0.13 13.41
C HIS A 79 -25.13 -0.81 12.10
N PRO A 80 -24.63 -0.31 10.96
CA PRO A 80 -24.92 -0.84 9.64
C PRO A 80 -24.06 -2.06 9.32
N MET A 81 -24.44 -2.78 8.27
CA MET A 81 -23.66 -3.81 7.61
C MET A 81 -23.73 -3.62 6.10
N GLY A 82 -22.80 -4.18 5.38
CA GLY A 82 -22.74 -4.10 3.92
C GLY A 82 -21.88 -5.20 3.31
N TRP A 83 -21.69 -5.08 1.99
CA TRP A 83 -21.01 -6.07 1.18
C TRP A 83 -20.03 -5.37 0.25
N ASP A 84 -18.74 -5.66 0.41
CA ASP A 84 -17.74 -5.27 -0.56
C ASP A 84 -17.76 -6.28 -1.71
N SER A 85 -18.54 -5.98 -2.72
CA SER A 85 -19.00 -6.97 -3.69
C SER A 85 -18.38 -6.82 -5.08
N PHE A 86 -17.49 -5.86 -5.31
CA PHE A 86 -16.61 -5.83 -6.46
C PHE A 86 -15.32 -6.61 -6.20
N GLY A 87 -14.65 -7.05 -7.26
CA GLY A 87 -13.29 -7.56 -7.17
C GLY A 87 -13.03 -8.87 -7.90
N LEU A 88 -11.74 -9.16 -8.07
CA LEU A 88 -11.21 -10.31 -8.79
C LEU A 88 -11.73 -11.68 -8.31
N PRO A 89 -11.97 -11.94 -7.00
CA PRO A 89 -12.46 -13.24 -6.57
C PRO A 89 -13.80 -13.64 -7.20
N ALA A 90 -14.74 -12.69 -7.31
CA ALA A 90 -16.04 -12.95 -7.95
C ALA A 90 -15.89 -13.14 -9.46
N GLU A 91 -15.02 -12.36 -10.11
CA GLU A 91 -14.74 -12.48 -11.54
C GLU A 91 -14.04 -13.80 -11.88
N ARG A 92 -13.02 -14.20 -11.11
CA ARG A 92 -12.34 -15.50 -11.28
C ARG A 92 -13.30 -16.67 -11.08
N TYR A 93 -14.20 -16.58 -10.11
CA TYR A 93 -15.24 -17.59 -9.92
C TYR A 93 -16.16 -17.68 -11.15
N ALA A 94 -16.57 -16.53 -11.70
CA ALA A 94 -17.39 -16.47 -12.90
C ALA A 94 -16.68 -17.08 -14.12
N MET A 95 -15.41 -16.77 -14.33
CA MET A 95 -14.60 -17.35 -15.42
C MET A 95 -14.50 -18.88 -15.28
N LYS A 96 -14.32 -19.39 -14.07
CA LYS A 96 -14.18 -20.82 -13.79
C LYS A 96 -15.50 -21.60 -13.95
N THR A 97 -16.63 -20.98 -13.58
CA THR A 97 -17.91 -21.69 -13.46
C THR A 97 -18.93 -21.33 -14.53
N GLY A 98 -18.70 -20.23 -15.27
CA GLY A 98 -19.67 -19.67 -16.20
C GLY A 98 -20.88 -18.98 -15.53
N VAL A 99 -20.86 -18.82 -14.20
CA VAL A 99 -21.93 -18.16 -13.43
C VAL A 99 -21.64 -16.65 -13.34
N HIS A 100 -22.63 -15.83 -13.72
CA HIS A 100 -22.48 -14.38 -13.64
C HIS A 100 -22.12 -13.93 -12.21
N PRO A 101 -21.18 -12.98 -12.01
CA PRO A 101 -20.72 -12.55 -10.68
C PRO A 101 -21.85 -12.11 -9.75
N GLU A 102 -22.85 -11.40 -10.27
CA GLU A 102 -24.01 -10.94 -9.49
C GLU A 102 -24.78 -12.12 -8.88
N VAL A 103 -25.02 -13.20 -9.64
CA VAL A 103 -25.78 -14.37 -9.17
C VAL A 103 -25.06 -15.05 -8.00
N SER A 104 -23.77 -15.30 -8.14
CA SER A 104 -22.97 -15.90 -7.06
C SER A 104 -22.85 -14.97 -5.86
N THR A 105 -22.68 -13.67 -6.05
CA THR A 105 -22.59 -12.66 -5.01
C THR A 105 -23.90 -12.61 -4.19
N GLN A 106 -25.06 -12.55 -4.84
CA GLN A 106 -26.35 -12.52 -4.13
C GLN A 106 -26.59 -13.80 -3.31
N ALA A 107 -26.23 -14.96 -3.85
CA ALA A 107 -26.34 -16.23 -3.13
C ALA A 107 -25.43 -16.23 -1.86
N ASN A 108 -24.21 -15.72 -2.00
CA ASN A 108 -23.28 -15.61 -0.89
C ASN A 108 -23.79 -14.61 0.16
N ILE A 109 -24.24 -13.42 -0.23
CA ILE A 109 -24.84 -12.42 0.67
C ILE A 109 -25.97 -13.05 1.49
N ALA A 110 -26.88 -13.77 0.85
CA ALA A 110 -27.98 -14.43 1.54
C ALA A 110 -27.49 -15.41 2.60
N ASN A 111 -26.43 -16.18 2.31
CA ASN A 111 -25.85 -17.11 3.28
C ASN A 111 -25.12 -16.38 4.42
N TYR A 112 -24.37 -15.33 4.15
CA TYR A 112 -23.72 -14.50 5.17
C TYR A 112 -24.75 -13.88 6.13
N LYS A 113 -25.84 -13.30 5.59
CA LYS A 113 -26.95 -12.76 6.41
C LYS A 113 -27.54 -13.81 7.31
N ARG A 114 -27.80 -15.00 6.77
CA ARG A 114 -28.31 -16.14 7.55
C ARG A 114 -27.37 -16.54 8.69
N GLN A 115 -26.05 -16.54 8.43
CA GLN A 115 -25.05 -16.87 9.46
C GLN A 115 -24.94 -15.77 10.51
N MET A 116 -24.98 -14.50 10.14
CA MET A 116 -25.00 -13.36 11.06
C MET A 116 -26.27 -13.37 11.92
N ASP A 117 -27.43 -13.74 11.35
CA ASP A 117 -28.67 -13.93 12.10
C ASP A 117 -28.55 -15.08 13.11
N LEU A 118 -27.90 -16.18 12.74
CA LEU A 118 -27.66 -17.30 13.67
C LEU A 118 -26.80 -16.90 14.88
N LEU A 119 -25.84 -15.98 14.67
CA LEU A 119 -25.03 -15.38 15.74
C LEU A 119 -25.83 -14.36 16.57
N GLY A 120 -27.01 -13.96 16.11
CA GLY A 120 -27.87 -12.98 16.77
C GLY A 120 -27.33 -11.55 16.71
N LEU A 121 -26.53 -11.21 15.70
CA LEU A 121 -25.93 -9.89 15.55
C LEU A 121 -26.99 -8.80 15.27
N GLY A 122 -26.84 -7.67 15.93
CA GLY A 122 -27.83 -6.58 15.96
C GLY A 122 -27.56 -5.48 14.93
N TYR A 123 -27.40 -5.84 13.66
CA TYR A 123 -27.26 -4.87 12.58
C TYR A 123 -28.58 -4.23 12.16
N ASP A 124 -28.50 -3.00 11.67
CA ASP A 124 -29.61 -2.29 11.02
C ASP A 124 -29.67 -2.66 9.53
N TRP A 125 -30.42 -3.71 9.21
CA TRP A 125 -30.54 -4.22 7.85
C TRP A 125 -31.34 -3.28 6.90
N ASP A 126 -32.05 -2.29 7.43
CA ASP A 126 -32.70 -1.27 6.59
C ASP A 126 -31.66 -0.28 6.03
N ARG A 127 -30.45 -0.27 6.58
CA ARG A 127 -29.30 0.53 6.13
C ARG A 127 -28.16 -0.30 5.53
N GLU A 128 -28.51 -1.49 5.02
CA GLU A 128 -27.60 -2.35 4.30
C GLU A 128 -27.09 -1.67 3.02
N ILE A 129 -25.80 -1.82 2.74
CA ILE A 129 -25.19 -1.33 1.49
C ILE A 129 -24.53 -2.48 0.71
N GLN A 130 -24.48 -2.34 -0.60
CA GLN A 130 -23.76 -3.23 -1.50
C GLN A 130 -22.96 -2.38 -2.49
N THR A 131 -21.62 -2.49 -2.46
CA THR A 131 -20.74 -1.61 -3.25
C THR A 131 -20.92 -1.79 -4.76
N SER A 132 -21.41 -2.95 -5.22
CA SER A 132 -21.69 -3.23 -6.63
C SER A 132 -23.11 -2.84 -7.08
N SER A 133 -23.94 -2.28 -6.20
CA SER A 133 -25.26 -1.77 -6.62
C SER A 133 -25.13 -0.41 -7.31
N PRO A 134 -25.96 -0.11 -8.34
CA PRO A 134 -25.97 1.20 -8.99
C PRO A 134 -26.19 2.37 -8.02
N ASP A 135 -27.03 2.19 -7.01
CA ASP A 135 -27.31 3.20 -5.99
C ASP A 135 -26.11 3.55 -5.13
N TYR A 136 -25.13 2.64 -5.06
CA TYR A 136 -23.88 2.87 -4.35
C TYR A 136 -22.77 3.35 -5.27
N TYR A 137 -22.45 2.61 -6.35
CA TYR A 137 -21.26 2.90 -7.13
C TYR A 137 -21.34 4.20 -7.95
N HIS A 138 -22.53 4.77 -8.20
CA HIS A 138 -22.62 6.10 -8.81
C HIS A 138 -21.94 7.18 -7.95
N TRP A 139 -21.91 7.00 -6.62
CA TRP A 139 -21.16 7.90 -5.72
C TRP A 139 -19.65 7.69 -5.86
N THR A 140 -19.19 6.47 -6.06
CA THR A 140 -17.78 6.18 -6.37
C THR A 140 -17.39 6.85 -7.69
N GLN A 141 -18.23 6.77 -8.71
CA GLN A 141 -18.02 7.46 -9.99
C GLN A 141 -18.04 8.98 -9.84
N PHE A 142 -18.94 9.51 -9.03
CA PHE A 142 -18.99 10.94 -8.72
C PHE A 142 -17.69 11.42 -8.05
N ILE A 143 -17.21 10.71 -7.04
CA ILE A 143 -15.95 11.02 -6.35
C ILE A 143 -14.78 10.95 -7.34
N PHE A 144 -14.72 9.89 -8.15
CA PHE A 144 -13.69 9.74 -9.17
C PHE A 144 -13.66 10.93 -10.13
N THR A 145 -14.81 11.34 -10.64
CA THR A 145 -14.89 12.50 -11.57
C THR A 145 -14.50 13.82 -10.90
N ARG A 146 -14.77 13.98 -9.60
CA ARG A 146 -14.30 15.14 -8.83
C ARG A 146 -12.78 15.14 -8.69
N LEU A 147 -12.17 14.00 -8.37
CA LEU A 147 -10.72 13.85 -8.27
C LEU A 147 -10.04 14.05 -9.64
N TYR A 148 -10.62 13.50 -10.71
CA TYR A 148 -10.10 13.71 -12.07
C TYR A 148 -10.10 15.18 -12.48
N ASN A 149 -11.12 15.95 -12.08
CA ASN A 149 -11.21 17.37 -12.38
C ASN A 149 -10.57 18.27 -11.32
N ALA A 150 -9.64 17.75 -10.52
CA ALA A 150 -8.93 18.48 -9.48
C ALA A 150 -7.42 18.31 -9.57
N PHE A 151 -6.70 19.31 -9.02
CA PHE A 151 -5.28 19.23 -8.70
C PHE A 151 -5.07 19.50 -7.21
N TYR A 152 -3.91 19.15 -6.68
CA TYR A 152 -3.52 19.50 -5.32
C TYR A 152 -2.80 20.84 -5.31
N ASP A 153 -3.35 21.80 -4.57
CA ASP A 153 -2.75 23.10 -4.32
C ASP A 153 -1.97 23.03 -3.01
N ALA A 154 -0.65 23.03 -3.11
CA ALA A 154 0.23 22.88 -1.94
C ALA A 154 0.21 24.11 -1.01
N GLU A 155 -0.09 25.30 -1.51
CA GLU A 155 -0.20 26.51 -0.67
C GLU A 155 -1.49 26.50 0.15
N ALA A 156 -2.58 26.03 -0.46
CA ALA A 156 -3.87 25.90 0.21
C ALA A 156 -4.02 24.59 0.99
N ASP A 157 -3.09 23.65 0.84
CA ASP A 157 -3.15 22.27 1.36
C ASP A 157 -4.50 21.59 1.06
N ALA A 158 -4.96 21.72 -0.18
CA ALA A 158 -6.30 21.28 -0.57
C ALA A 158 -6.41 20.95 -2.06
N ALA A 159 -7.40 20.11 -2.40
CA ALA A 159 -7.80 19.92 -3.79
C ALA A 159 -8.55 21.14 -4.32
N ARG A 160 -8.19 21.59 -5.53
CA ARG A 160 -8.88 22.67 -6.25
C ARG A 160 -9.30 22.21 -7.65
N PRO A 161 -10.33 22.85 -8.25
CA PRO A 161 -10.71 22.55 -9.63
C PRO A 161 -9.55 22.73 -10.61
N ILE A 162 -9.36 21.79 -11.53
CA ILE A 162 -8.28 21.84 -12.52
C ILE A 162 -8.32 23.13 -13.40
N SER A 163 -9.50 23.73 -13.53
CA SER A 163 -9.67 25.00 -14.23
C SER A 163 -9.04 26.21 -13.52
N GLU A 164 -8.73 26.06 -12.24
CA GLU A 164 -8.07 27.08 -11.43
C GLU A 164 -6.55 26.90 -11.39
N LEU A 165 -6.02 25.83 -12.02
CA LEU A 165 -4.58 25.60 -12.08
C LEU A 165 -3.91 26.72 -12.87
N PRO A 166 -2.95 27.46 -12.29
CA PRO A 166 -2.16 28.44 -13.02
C PRO A 166 -1.36 27.77 -14.13
N VAL A 167 -1.56 28.21 -15.37
CA VAL A 167 -0.81 27.71 -16.51
C VAL A 167 0.24 28.75 -16.90
N PRO A 168 1.52 28.37 -17.03
CA PRO A 168 2.58 29.29 -17.48
C PRO A 168 2.29 29.82 -18.88
N ALA A 169 2.60 31.10 -19.13
CA ALA A 169 2.33 31.77 -20.41
C ALA A 169 3.03 31.07 -21.59
N GLU A 170 4.20 30.49 -21.36
CA GLU A 170 4.95 29.72 -22.36
C GLU A 170 4.23 28.43 -22.77
N ILE A 171 3.42 27.84 -21.88
CA ILE A 171 2.58 26.67 -22.18
C ILE A 171 1.31 27.10 -22.92
N GLU A 172 0.69 28.20 -22.49
CA GLU A 172 -0.48 28.78 -23.19
C GLU A 172 -0.14 29.14 -24.64
N ALA A 173 1.05 29.70 -24.88
CA ALA A 173 1.53 30.05 -26.23
C ALA A 173 1.68 28.84 -27.15
N GLN A 174 1.87 27.62 -26.64
CA GLN A 174 1.96 26.39 -27.42
C GLN A 174 0.58 25.82 -27.81
N GLY A 175 -0.50 26.39 -27.26
CA GLY A 175 -1.86 26.08 -27.62
C GLY A 175 -2.56 25.08 -26.72
N LYS A 176 -3.80 24.75 -27.08
CA LYS A 176 -4.73 23.99 -26.20
C LYS A 176 -4.21 22.61 -25.80
N LEU A 177 -3.51 21.91 -26.68
CA LEU A 177 -2.97 20.58 -26.38
C LEU A 177 -1.92 20.64 -25.30
N ALA A 178 -0.99 21.57 -25.38
CA ALA A 178 0.06 21.77 -24.36
C ALA A 178 -0.55 22.15 -22.99
N VAL A 179 -1.57 22.99 -22.97
CA VAL A 179 -2.32 23.31 -21.74
C VAL A 179 -2.98 22.07 -21.15
N GLN A 180 -3.61 21.24 -21.99
CA GLN A 180 -4.23 20.00 -21.52
C GLN A 180 -3.19 19.03 -20.95
N GLU A 181 -2.08 18.81 -21.62
CA GLU A 181 -1.00 17.96 -21.15
C GLU A 181 -0.40 18.47 -19.83
N TYR A 182 -0.23 19.79 -19.70
CA TYR A 182 0.21 20.43 -18.46
C TYR A 182 -0.76 20.18 -17.31
N GLN A 183 -2.08 20.28 -17.55
CA GLN A 183 -3.12 19.99 -16.58
C GLN A 183 -3.16 18.50 -16.24
N ASP A 184 -3.12 17.61 -17.24
CA ASP A 184 -3.20 16.14 -17.03
C ASP A 184 -2.03 15.63 -16.19
N ALA A 185 -0.84 16.22 -16.33
CA ALA A 185 0.30 15.90 -15.50
C ALA A 185 0.14 16.32 -14.01
N ARG A 186 -0.84 17.17 -13.69
CA ARG A 186 -1.09 17.70 -12.33
C ARG A 186 -2.40 17.27 -11.70
N ARG A 187 -3.25 16.58 -12.45
CA ARG A 187 -4.51 16.03 -11.91
C ARG A 187 -4.26 15.08 -10.76
N LEU A 188 -5.22 15.01 -9.83
CA LEU A 188 -5.21 14.02 -8.77
C LEU A 188 -5.43 12.59 -9.28
N VAL A 189 -6.08 12.44 -10.43
CA VAL A 189 -6.19 11.17 -11.17
C VAL A 189 -5.51 11.36 -12.52
N TYR A 190 -4.56 10.50 -12.84
CA TYR A 190 -3.75 10.59 -14.04
C TYR A 190 -3.50 9.22 -14.67
N TYR A 191 -3.04 9.23 -15.93
CA TYR A 191 -2.66 8.02 -16.66
C TYR A 191 -1.15 7.92 -16.73
N GLU A 192 -0.64 6.74 -16.46
CA GLU A 192 0.77 6.42 -16.57
C GLU A 192 0.96 5.01 -17.13
N THR A 193 1.99 4.84 -17.95
CA THR A 193 2.42 3.50 -18.36
C THR A 193 3.42 2.99 -17.33
N ALA A 194 3.03 1.97 -16.59
CA ALA A 194 3.83 1.38 -15.52
C ALA A 194 3.97 -0.14 -15.74
N PRO A 195 5.09 -0.74 -15.30
CA PRO A 195 5.22 -2.20 -15.31
C PRO A 195 4.23 -2.82 -14.32
N VAL A 196 3.47 -3.81 -14.80
CA VAL A 196 2.50 -4.58 -14.02
C VAL A 196 2.80 -6.07 -14.10
N ASN A 197 2.42 -6.81 -13.08
CA ASN A 197 2.58 -8.27 -13.03
C ASN A 197 1.44 -8.92 -13.83
N TRP A 198 1.71 -9.29 -15.06
CA TRP A 198 0.74 -9.92 -15.95
C TRP A 198 0.84 -11.45 -15.91
N CYS A 199 -0.27 -12.13 -15.69
CA CYS A 199 -0.40 -13.57 -15.80
C CYS A 199 -1.31 -13.91 -16.98
N ALA A 200 -0.72 -14.48 -18.04
CA ALA A 200 -1.46 -14.79 -19.27
C ALA A 200 -2.51 -15.89 -19.07
N GLU A 201 -2.20 -16.90 -18.27
CA GLU A 201 -3.09 -18.02 -17.97
C GLU A 201 -4.30 -17.60 -17.15
N LEU A 202 -4.16 -16.61 -16.28
CA LEU A 202 -5.26 -16.03 -15.51
C LEU A 202 -5.95 -14.87 -16.25
N GLY A 203 -5.33 -14.35 -17.33
CA GLY A 203 -5.84 -13.24 -18.12
C GLY A 203 -5.98 -11.94 -17.29
N THR A 204 -5.13 -11.72 -16.29
CA THR A 204 -5.27 -10.59 -15.36
C THR A 204 -3.93 -10.08 -14.84
N ILE A 205 -3.96 -8.88 -14.25
CA ILE A 205 -2.87 -8.29 -13.49
C ILE A 205 -2.95 -8.80 -12.05
N LEU A 206 -1.80 -9.12 -11.46
CA LEU A 206 -1.67 -9.55 -10.07
C LEU A 206 -1.02 -8.46 -9.23
N ALA A 207 -1.45 -8.32 -7.98
CA ALA A 207 -0.76 -7.51 -6.99
C ALA A 207 0.61 -8.13 -6.65
N ASN A 208 1.53 -7.34 -6.11
CA ASN A 208 2.86 -7.84 -5.74
C ASN A 208 2.77 -8.98 -4.72
N GLU A 209 1.79 -8.93 -3.82
CA GLU A 209 1.54 -9.94 -2.78
C GLU A 209 0.98 -11.26 -3.34
N GLU A 210 0.53 -11.29 -4.59
CA GLU A 210 0.01 -12.49 -5.27
C GLU A 210 1.08 -13.19 -6.13
N VAL A 211 2.31 -12.66 -6.16
CA VAL A 211 3.41 -13.20 -6.98
C VAL A 211 4.51 -13.73 -6.08
N PHE A 212 4.84 -15.00 -6.21
CA PHE A 212 5.88 -15.71 -5.47
C PHE A 212 6.85 -16.36 -6.45
N ASP A 213 8.12 -16.02 -6.39
CA ASP A 213 9.17 -16.53 -7.31
C ASP A 213 8.79 -16.43 -8.80
N GLY A 214 8.20 -15.30 -9.21
CA GLY A 214 7.75 -15.08 -10.58
C GLY A 214 6.52 -15.88 -10.99
N LYS A 215 5.77 -16.45 -10.04
CA LYS A 215 4.57 -17.26 -10.28
C LYS A 215 3.37 -16.76 -9.45
N SER A 216 2.16 -17.00 -9.97
CA SER A 216 0.92 -16.82 -9.22
C SER A 216 0.77 -17.88 -8.12
N GLU A 217 -0.17 -17.70 -7.19
CA GLU A 217 -0.53 -18.73 -6.19
C GLU A 217 -0.89 -20.08 -6.82
N GLN A 218 -1.37 -20.10 -8.07
CA GLN A 218 -1.70 -21.31 -8.81
C GLN A 218 -0.49 -21.91 -9.54
N GLY A 219 0.68 -21.28 -9.45
CA GLY A 219 1.93 -21.73 -10.07
C GLY A 219 2.11 -21.32 -11.54
N TYR A 220 1.26 -20.45 -12.08
CA TYR A 220 1.37 -19.92 -13.44
C TYR A 220 2.46 -18.85 -13.53
N GLU A 221 3.13 -18.76 -14.67
CA GLU A 221 4.17 -17.78 -14.92
C GLU A 221 3.61 -16.34 -14.92
N VAL A 222 4.33 -15.44 -14.29
CA VAL A 222 4.00 -14.02 -14.21
C VAL A 222 5.15 -13.22 -14.81
N ILE A 223 4.81 -12.34 -15.75
CA ILE A 223 5.77 -11.46 -16.42
C ILE A 223 5.46 -9.99 -16.15
N ARG A 224 6.49 -9.15 -16.09
CA ARG A 224 6.29 -7.70 -16.01
C ARG A 224 6.11 -7.12 -17.41
N VAL A 225 4.99 -6.47 -17.64
CA VAL A 225 4.68 -5.82 -18.91
C VAL A 225 4.30 -4.35 -18.68
N PRO A 226 4.71 -3.42 -19.56
CA PRO A 226 4.27 -2.04 -19.47
C PRO A 226 2.80 -1.94 -19.89
N LEU A 227 1.96 -1.45 -18.99
CA LEU A 227 0.53 -1.25 -19.25
C LEU A 227 0.09 0.14 -18.80
N LYS A 228 -0.79 0.77 -19.60
CA LYS A 228 -1.37 2.06 -19.22
C LYS A 228 -2.32 1.87 -18.04
N GLN A 229 -2.02 2.52 -16.92
CA GLN A 229 -2.77 2.45 -15.67
C GLN A 229 -3.40 3.80 -15.34
N VAL A 230 -4.53 3.76 -14.66
CA VAL A 230 -5.10 4.92 -13.96
C VAL A 230 -4.52 4.95 -12.57
N LYS A 231 -3.90 6.05 -12.20
CA LYS A 231 -3.32 6.26 -10.86
C LYS A 231 -3.97 7.42 -10.15
N MET A 232 -4.05 7.34 -8.83
CA MET A 232 -4.43 8.45 -7.95
C MET A 232 -3.19 8.97 -7.23
N ARG A 233 -3.04 10.30 -7.17
CA ARG A 233 -1.91 10.98 -6.53
C ARG A 233 -2.09 11.04 -5.01
N ILE A 234 -2.20 9.88 -4.38
CA ILE A 234 -2.41 9.77 -2.93
C ILE A 234 -1.25 10.34 -2.12
N THR A 235 -0.03 10.31 -2.65
CA THR A 235 1.18 10.84 -2.01
C THR A 235 1.13 12.36 -1.82
N ALA A 236 0.30 13.10 -2.56
CA ALA A 236 0.09 14.53 -2.34
C ALA A 236 -0.48 14.83 -0.93
N TYR A 237 -1.10 13.85 -0.28
CA TYR A 237 -1.70 13.97 1.05
C TYR A 237 -0.89 13.26 2.13
N ALA A 238 0.32 12.79 1.85
CA ALA A 238 1.11 12.02 2.80
C ALA A 238 1.37 12.77 4.11
N GLU A 239 1.74 14.06 4.06
CA GLU A 239 1.96 14.89 5.24
C GLU A 239 0.67 15.05 6.06
N ARG A 240 -0.47 15.26 5.42
CA ARG A 240 -1.77 15.35 6.10
C ARG A 240 -2.19 14.06 6.74
N LEU A 241 -1.94 12.91 6.09
CA LEU A 241 -2.23 11.61 6.68
C LEU A 241 -1.44 11.35 7.97
N ILE A 242 -0.29 12.01 8.16
CA ILE A 242 0.48 11.96 9.40
C ILE A 242 -0.04 12.98 10.40
N SER A 243 -0.13 14.27 10.02
CA SER A 243 -0.48 15.36 10.94
C SER A 243 -1.92 15.26 11.47
N ASP A 244 -2.87 14.83 10.64
CA ASP A 244 -4.27 14.70 11.01
C ASP A 244 -4.51 13.59 12.06
N LEU A 245 -3.55 12.65 12.25
CA LEU A 245 -3.61 11.63 13.30
C LEU A 245 -3.62 12.23 14.71
N ASP A 246 -2.97 13.39 14.90
CA ASP A 246 -2.85 13.99 16.22
C ASP A 246 -4.21 14.46 16.78
N ALA A 247 -5.15 14.77 15.91
CA ALA A 247 -6.52 15.17 16.26
C ALA A 247 -7.44 13.98 16.61
N LEU A 248 -7.01 12.73 16.37
CA LEU A 248 -7.82 11.53 16.58
C LEU A 248 -7.67 11.00 18.00
N ASP A 249 -8.81 10.63 18.60
CA ASP A 249 -8.86 9.88 19.87
C ASP A 249 -8.68 8.38 19.61
N TRP A 250 -7.49 8.01 19.11
CA TRP A 250 -7.11 6.64 18.79
C TRP A 250 -5.96 6.15 19.67
N PRO A 251 -5.86 4.84 19.91
CA PRO A 251 -4.68 4.27 20.60
C PRO A 251 -3.38 4.63 19.86
N GLU A 252 -2.34 5.04 20.61
CA GLU A 252 -1.07 5.46 20.01
C GLU A 252 -0.43 4.38 19.12
N GLY A 253 -0.51 3.10 19.49
CA GLY A 253 0.01 2.02 18.66
C GLY A 253 -0.62 1.94 17.26
N ILE A 254 -1.90 2.36 17.12
CA ILE A 254 -2.56 2.46 15.80
C ILE A 254 -2.02 3.66 15.01
N LYS A 255 -1.88 4.82 15.69
CA LYS A 255 -1.30 6.01 15.07
C LYS A 255 0.13 5.78 14.61
N ASP A 256 0.96 5.12 15.45
CA ASP A 256 2.33 4.78 15.11
C ASP A 256 2.44 3.81 13.95
N SER A 257 1.54 2.83 13.88
CA SER A 257 1.47 1.93 12.73
C SER A 257 1.18 2.69 11.43
N GLN A 258 0.31 3.69 11.46
CA GLN A 258 0.00 4.51 10.28
C GLN A 258 1.15 5.47 9.93
N ARG A 259 1.79 6.11 10.92
CA ARG A 259 2.99 6.94 10.70
C ARG A 259 4.11 6.13 10.05
N ASN A 260 4.35 4.92 10.57
CA ASN A 260 5.36 4.01 10.03
C ASN A 260 5.02 3.52 8.62
N TRP A 261 3.72 3.31 8.32
CA TRP A 261 3.27 2.94 6.98
C TRP A 261 3.52 4.05 5.95
N ILE A 262 3.22 5.30 6.30
CA ILE A 262 3.53 6.46 5.44
C ILE A 262 5.05 6.59 5.28
N GLY A 263 5.84 6.38 6.37
CA GLY A 263 7.28 6.28 6.32
C GLY A 263 7.97 7.61 5.99
N ARG A 264 7.50 8.73 6.58
CA ARG A 264 8.18 10.03 6.42
C ARG A 264 9.64 9.90 6.80
N SER A 265 10.52 10.26 5.89
CA SER A 265 11.96 10.18 6.07
C SER A 265 12.59 11.54 5.78
N GLU A 266 13.42 12.01 6.69
CA GLU A 266 14.21 13.24 6.52
C GLU A 266 15.68 12.87 6.32
N GLY A 267 16.28 13.45 5.31
CA GLY A 267 17.66 13.13 4.98
C GLY A 267 18.30 14.17 4.08
N VAL A 268 19.46 13.81 3.57
CA VAL A 268 20.27 14.66 2.70
C VAL A 268 20.48 14.00 1.35
N GLN A 269 20.28 14.75 0.30
CA GLN A 269 20.67 14.36 -1.06
C GLN A 269 22.12 14.72 -1.29
N LEU A 270 22.91 13.75 -1.72
CA LEU A 270 24.34 13.87 -1.92
C LEU A 270 24.69 13.58 -3.37
N ARG A 271 25.70 14.28 -3.90
CA ARG A 271 26.24 14.06 -5.24
C ARG A 271 27.63 13.46 -5.16
N PHE A 272 27.80 12.33 -5.80
CA PHE A 272 29.08 11.66 -5.96
C PHE A 272 29.53 11.79 -7.40
N LYS A 273 30.61 12.54 -7.62
CA LYS A 273 31.17 12.74 -8.95
C LYS A 273 31.73 11.43 -9.51
N VAL A 274 31.33 11.06 -10.72
CA VAL A 274 31.86 9.87 -11.40
C VAL A 274 33.28 10.16 -11.87
N GLN A 275 34.23 9.29 -11.54
CA GLN A 275 35.61 9.43 -11.87
C GLN A 275 35.82 9.39 -13.40
N GLY A 276 36.46 10.44 -13.95
CA GLY A 276 36.73 10.53 -15.39
C GLY A 276 35.53 10.93 -16.24
N SER A 277 34.45 11.40 -15.62
CA SER A 277 33.24 11.87 -16.30
C SER A 277 32.74 13.19 -15.70
N ASP A 278 31.90 13.91 -16.44
CA ASP A 278 31.18 15.08 -15.94
C ASP A 278 29.87 14.74 -15.24
N GLN A 279 29.58 13.44 -15.08
CA GLN A 279 28.34 12.96 -14.45
C GLN A 279 28.47 12.85 -12.93
N ASP A 280 27.35 13.01 -12.25
CA ASP A 280 27.20 12.77 -10.82
C ASP A 280 26.17 11.66 -10.59
N VAL A 281 26.43 10.81 -9.61
CA VAL A 281 25.42 9.91 -9.06
C VAL A 281 24.83 10.57 -7.82
N GLU A 282 23.52 10.81 -7.83
CA GLU A 282 22.81 11.37 -6.68
C GLU A 282 22.33 10.24 -5.78
N THR A 283 22.57 10.36 -4.47
CA THR A 283 22.08 9.43 -3.45
C THR A 283 21.31 10.18 -2.38
N PHE A 284 20.33 9.52 -1.77
CA PHE A 284 19.65 10.03 -0.59
C PHE A 284 20.04 9.21 0.64
N THR A 285 20.31 9.88 1.76
CA THR A 285 20.63 9.22 3.03
C THR A 285 20.04 9.95 4.22
N THR A 286 19.55 9.19 5.21
CA THR A 286 19.18 9.69 6.52
C THR A 286 20.39 9.77 7.49
N ARG A 287 21.52 9.17 7.10
CA ARG A 287 22.73 9.01 7.91
C ARG A 287 23.93 9.68 7.24
N VAL A 288 23.81 10.98 6.99
CA VAL A 288 24.91 11.78 6.42
C VAL A 288 26.18 11.77 7.32
N ASP A 289 26.01 11.54 8.62
CA ASP A 289 27.07 11.37 9.60
C ASP A 289 28.02 10.20 9.26
N THR A 290 27.58 9.22 8.50
CA THR A 290 28.37 8.06 8.07
C THR A 290 29.09 8.24 6.73
N LEU A 291 29.00 9.40 6.09
CA LEU A 291 29.52 9.68 4.75
C LEU A 291 31.00 9.36 4.57
N GLY A 292 31.82 9.60 5.62
CA GLY A 292 33.24 9.25 5.62
C GLY A 292 33.52 7.75 5.50
N GLY A 293 32.55 6.90 5.87
CA GLY A 293 32.63 5.42 5.84
C GLY A 293 32.07 4.79 4.56
N VAL A 294 31.68 5.59 3.57
CA VAL A 294 31.20 5.08 2.28
C VAL A 294 32.34 4.40 1.54
N THR A 295 32.15 3.13 1.17
CA THR A 295 33.13 2.31 0.47
C THR A 295 32.66 1.80 -0.89
N PHE A 296 31.37 1.95 -1.20
CA PHE A 296 30.81 1.68 -2.53
C PHE A 296 29.52 2.49 -2.75
N LEU A 297 29.08 2.60 -4.00
CA LEU A 297 27.74 3.00 -4.36
C LEU A 297 26.99 1.83 -4.99
N ALA A 298 25.69 1.75 -4.78
CA ALA A 298 24.83 0.82 -5.50
C ALA A 298 23.70 1.58 -6.18
N VAL A 299 23.42 1.26 -7.44
CA VAL A 299 22.32 1.81 -8.24
C VAL A 299 21.31 0.73 -8.57
N ALA A 300 20.04 1.12 -8.71
CA ALA A 300 19.00 0.21 -9.13
C ALA A 300 19.23 -0.34 -10.55
N PRO A 301 18.79 -1.55 -10.88
CA PRO A 301 18.86 -2.10 -12.25
C PRO A 301 18.14 -1.24 -13.29
N GLU A 302 17.17 -0.45 -12.86
CA GLU A 302 16.36 0.47 -13.67
C GLU A 302 16.92 1.91 -13.71
N HIS A 303 18.03 2.18 -13.03
CA HIS A 303 18.59 3.51 -12.91
C HIS A 303 18.97 4.09 -14.28
N GLU A 304 18.57 5.32 -14.57
CA GLU A 304 18.76 5.98 -15.89
C GLU A 304 20.21 6.12 -16.34
N LEU A 305 21.14 6.24 -15.39
CA LEU A 305 22.57 6.35 -15.68
C LEU A 305 23.27 4.99 -15.81
N LEU A 306 22.60 3.85 -15.55
CA LEU A 306 23.27 2.56 -15.47
C LEU A 306 24.06 2.20 -16.74
N ASP A 307 23.49 2.44 -17.92
CA ASP A 307 24.18 2.15 -19.18
C ASP A 307 25.42 3.01 -19.37
N GLN A 308 25.42 4.26 -18.87
CA GLN A 308 26.53 5.18 -18.94
C GLN A 308 27.61 4.91 -17.89
N LEU A 309 27.21 4.33 -16.75
CA LEU A 309 28.10 3.91 -15.67
C LEU A 309 28.75 2.55 -15.96
N THR A 310 28.25 1.80 -16.95
CA THR A 310 28.72 0.46 -17.22
C THR A 310 29.88 0.48 -18.23
N ALA A 311 31.06 0.05 -17.78
CA ALA A 311 32.22 -0.12 -18.64
C ALA A 311 31.98 -1.27 -19.66
N ALA A 312 32.61 -1.17 -20.82
CA ALA A 312 32.40 -2.14 -21.91
C ALA A 312 32.67 -3.59 -21.49
N GLU A 313 33.67 -3.80 -20.65
CA GLU A 313 34.07 -5.12 -20.13
C GLU A 313 33.05 -5.70 -19.15
N GLN A 314 32.22 -4.86 -18.49
CA GLN A 314 31.21 -5.26 -17.51
C GLN A 314 29.81 -5.38 -18.11
N LYS A 315 29.63 -4.92 -19.34
CA LYS A 315 28.29 -4.81 -19.95
C LYS A 315 27.54 -6.14 -19.95
N ALA A 316 28.17 -7.22 -20.32
CA ALA A 316 27.52 -8.54 -20.36
C ALA A 316 27.04 -9.02 -18.97
N ALA A 317 27.84 -8.75 -17.93
CA ALA A 317 27.49 -9.13 -16.55
C ALA A 317 26.36 -8.25 -15.99
N VAL A 318 26.40 -6.95 -16.28
CA VAL A 318 25.37 -6.00 -15.86
C VAL A 318 24.05 -6.28 -16.58
N ASP A 319 24.06 -6.55 -17.89
CA ASP A 319 22.85 -6.88 -18.65
C ASP A 319 22.21 -8.20 -18.12
N ALA A 320 23.01 -9.24 -17.88
CA ALA A 320 22.52 -10.49 -17.31
C ALA A 320 21.92 -10.30 -15.90
N TYR A 321 22.55 -9.48 -15.06
CA TYR A 321 22.04 -9.15 -13.74
C TYR A 321 20.74 -8.34 -13.80
N ARG A 322 20.63 -7.38 -14.72
CA ARG A 322 19.40 -6.62 -14.98
C ARG A 322 18.23 -7.54 -15.38
N ASP A 323 18.49 -8.51 -16.27
CA ASP A 323 17.49 -9.48 -16.70
C ASP A 323 17.04 -10.41 -15.56
N GLU A 324 17.93 -10.77 -14.65
CA GLU A 324 17.59 -11.54 -13.45
C GLU A 324 16.74 -10.70 -12.48
N ALA A 325 17.17 -9.47 -12.18
CA ALA A 325 16.47 -8.58 -11.29
C ALA A 325 15.05 -8.23 -11.79
N ALA A 326 14.86 -8.12 -13.11
CA ALA A 326 13.56 -7.84 -13.72
C ALA A 326 12.51 -8.94 -13.49
N ARG A 327 12.92 -10.13 -13.08
CA ARG A 327 12.02 -11.26 -12.75
C ARG A 327 11.60 -11.28 -11.28
N LYS A 328 12.27 -10.51 -10.42
CA LYS A 328 12.00 -10.43 -8.98
C LYS A 328 10.96 -9.34 -8.72
N SER A 329 10.04 -9.59 -7.79
CA SER A 329 9.17 -8.53 -7.25
C SER A 329 9.97 -7.60 -6.33
N ASP A 330 9.48 -6.37 -6.11
CA ASP A 330 10.11 -5.43 -5.17
C ASP A 330 10.16 -5.99 -3.74
N LEU A 331 9.18 -6.84 -3.39
CA LEU A 331 9.14 -7.53 -2.10
C LEU A 331 10.23 -8.59 -1.99
N ASP A 332 10.49 -9.38 -3.05
CA ASP A 332 11.55 -10.39 -3.09
C ASP A 332 12.91 -9.70 -3.01
N ARG A 333 13.11 -8.63 -3.78
CA ARG A 333 14.34 -7.83 -3.79
C ARG A 333 14.71 -7.27 -2.42
N THR A 334 13.70 -6.90 -1.60
CA THR A 334 13.93 -6.36 -0.25
C THR A 334 14.10 -7.43 0.83
N LYS A 335 13.47 -8.60 0.66
CA LYS A 335 13.47 -9.69 1.65
C LYS A 335 14.64 -10.65 1.54
N ASP A 336 15.27 -10.74 0.37
CA ASP A 336 16.37 -11.69 0.15
C ASP A 336 17.47 -11.52 1.20
N ALA A 337 17.81 -12.63 1.84
CA ALA A 337 18.85 -12.68 2.86
C ALA A 337 20.24 -12.41 2.26
N GLU A 338 20.47 -12.83 1.02
CA GLU A 338 21.72 -12.63 0.30
C GLU A 338 21.62 -11.40 -0.60
N LYS A 339 22.43 -10.38 -0.31
CA LYS A 339 22.48 -9.16 -1.11
C LYS A 339 23.47 -9.33 -2.25
N THR A 340 22.96 -9.34 -3.48
CA THR A 340 23.73 -9.56 -4.70
C THR A 340 23.85 -8.28 -5.54
N GLY A 341 24.82 -8.25 -6.46
CA GLY A 341 25.05 -7.14 -7.39
C GLY A 341 26.09 -7.49 -8.44
N ALA A 342 26.24 -6.61 -9.41
CA ALA A 342 27.33 -6.70 -10.41
C ALA A 342 28.12 -5.38 -10.45
N PRO A 343 29.46 -5.42 -10.53
CA PRO A 343 30.26 -4.22 -10.67
C PRO A 343 30.01 -3.57 -12.03
N THR A 344 29.83 -2.26 -12.05
CA THR A 344 29.67 -1.50 -13.31
C THR A 344 31.02 -1.22 -14.01
N GLY A 345 32.13 -1.32 -13.28
CA GLY A 345 33.46 -0.93 -13.74
C GLY A 345 33.77 0.56 -13.57
N SER A 346 32.80 1.37 -13.18
CA SER A 346 32.97 2.80 -12.87
C SER A 346 33.19 3.04 -11.39
N TYR A 347 33.76 4.19 -11.07
CA TYR A 347 34.02 4.64 -9.71
C TYR A 347 33.44 6.03 -9.48
N ALA A 348 33.04 6.30 -8.26
CA ALA A 348 32.61 7.64 -7.83
C ALA A 348 33.55 8.18 -6.75
N ILE A 349 33.66 9.49 -6.65
CA ILE A 349 34.52 10.15 -5.66
C ILE A 349 33.70 10.47 -4.42
N ASN A 350 34.10 9.92 -3.27
CA ASN A 350 33.51 10.30 -1.99
C ASN A 350 33.82 11.78 -1.70
N PRO A 351 32.81 12.65 -1.55
CA PRO A 351 33.03 14.11 -1.47
C PRO A 351 33.74 14.55 -0.19
N VAL A 352 33.78 13.72 0.86
CA VAL A 352 34.45 14.05 2.13
C VAL A 352 35.89 13.52 2.17
N THR A 353 36.08 12.28 1.75
CA THR A 353 37.39 11.62 1.85
C THR A 353 38.26 11.75 0.60
N GLY A 354 37.67 12.11 -0.55
CA GLY A 354 38.33 12.10 -1.85
C GLY A 354 38.68 10.73 -2.40
N ARG A 355 38.28 9.66 -1.73
CA ARG A 355 38.50 8.29 -2.18
C ARG A 355 37.59 7.92 -3.36
N ALA A 356 38.14 7.21 -4.33
CA ALA A 356 37.34 6.56 -5.35
C ALA A 356 36.72 5.29 -4.79
N VAL A 357 35.40 5.16 -4.93
CA VAL A 357 34.60 4.02 -4.49
C VAL A 357 33.94 3.37 -5.70
N PRO A 358 33.89 2.03 -5.81
CA PRO A 358 33.28 1.34 -6.94
C PRO A 358 31.74 1.54 -6.96
N ILE A 359 31.18 1.54 -8.16
CA ILE A 359 29.74 1.59 -8.40
C ILE A 359 29.26 0.20 -8.80
N PHE A 360 28.25 -0.33 -8.11
CA PHE A 360 27.58 -1.58 -8.40
C PHE A 360 26.15 -1.35 -8.90
N VAL A 361 25.62 -2.24 -9.70
CA VAL A 361 24.19 -2.43 -9.85
C VAL A 361 23.73 -3.47 -8.84
N ALA A 362 22.67 -3.20 -8.09
CA ALA A 362 22.16 -4.11 -7.07
C ALA A 362 20.63 -4.09 -7.01
N ASP A 363 20.01 -5.26 -6.91
CA ASP A 363 18.56 -5.41 -6.97
C ASP A 363 17.83 -4.97 -5.68
N TYR A 364 18.52 -4.94 -4.54
CA TYR A 364 17.96 -4.43 -3.29
C TYR A 364 17.79 -2.90 -3.27
N VAL A 365 18.33 -2.20 -4.27
CA VAL A 365 18.09 -0.77 -4.49
C VAL A 365 16.87 -0.63 -5.39
N LEU A 366 15.82 0.03 -4.88
CA LEU A 366 14.58 0.24 -5.62
C LEU A 366 14.63 1.58 -6.38
N PRO A 367 14.13 1.64 -7.63
CA PRO A 367 14.19 2.84 -8.45
C PRO A 367 13.37 4.01 -7.87
N ASP A 368 12.28 3.71 -7.17
CA ASP A 368 11.34 4.69 -6.61
C ASP A 368 11.70 5.11 -5.17
N TYR A 369 12.77 4.55 -4.59
CA TYR A 369 13.26 4.95 -3.28
C TYR A 369 14.40 5.95 -3.39
N GLY A 370 14.17 7.18 -2.94
CA GLY A 370 15.13 8.28 -3.04
C GLY A 370 15.45 8.62 -4.49
N THR A 371 16.70 8.43 -4.89
CA THR A 371 17.23 8.70 -6.24
C THR A 371 17.43 7.44 -7.08
N GLY A 372 17.03 6.25 -6.59
CA GLY A 372 17.38 4.98 -7.21
C GLY A 372 18.87 4.61 -7.07
N ALA A 373 19.59 5.31 -6.18
CA ALA A 373 20.98 5.02 -5.83
C ALA A 373 21.21 5.20 -4.33
N VAL A 374 22.08 4.37 -3.75
CA VAL A 374 22.41 4.40 -2.32
C VAL A 374 23.93 4.45 -2.12
N MET A 375 24.36 5.09 -1.06
CA MET A 375 25.74 5.00 -0.56
C MET A 375 25.89 3.78 0.35
N GLY A 376 26.85 2.93 0.08
CA GLY A 376 27.16 1.74 0.88
C GLY A 376 28.10 2.08 2.04
N VAL A 377 27.63 1.82 3.27
CA VAL A 377 28.37 2.10 4.51
C VAL A 377 28.50 0.84 5.37
N PRO A 378 29.35 -0.11 5.01
CA PRO A 378 29.41 -1.43 5.61
C PRO A 378 29.62 -1.47 7.14
N ALA A 379 30.30 -0.47 7.70
CA ALA A 379 30.51 -0.42 9.13
C ALA A 379 29.25 -0.02 9.94
N HIS A 380 28.19 0.52 9.29
CA HIS A 380 27.04 1.12 9.94
C HIS A 380 25.67 0.66 9.37
N ASP A 381 25.66 -0.26 8.42
CA ASP A 381 24.44 -0.88 7.86
C ASP A 381 24.68 -2.38 7.65
N GLU A 382 23.76 -3.22 8.14
CA GLU A 382 23.90 -4.69 8.09
C GLU A 382 23.83 -5.24 6.66
N ARG A 383 23.03 -4.61 5.78
CA ARG A 383 22.91 -5.03 4.35
C ARG A 383 24.19 -4.71 3.62
N ASP A 384 24.73 -3.51 3.85
CA ASP A 384 26.00 -3.08 3.25
C ASP A 384 27.18 -3.89 3.79
N PHE A 385 27.12 -4.32 5.06
CA PHE A 385 28.13 -5.19 5.66
C PHE A 385 28.13 -6.58 4.96
N ALA A 386 26.95 -7.18 4.78
CA ALA A 386 26.84 -8.46 4.07
C ALA A 386 27.33 -8.33 2.62
N PHE A 387 26.94 -7.27 1.93
CA PHE A 387 27.37 -6.98 0.56
C PHE A 387 28.91 -6.80 0.47
N ALA A 388 29.48 -6.01 1.37
CA ALA A 388 30.92 -5.77 1.39
C ALA A 388 31.72 -7.05 1.63
N ASN A 389 31.27 -7.94 2.52
CA ASN A 389 31.90 -9.24 2.74
C ASN A 389 31.84 -10.12 1.49
N THR A 390 30.71 -10.14 0.77
CA THR A 390 30.54 -10.92 -0.46
C THR A 390 31.49 -10.44 -1.58
N TYR A 391 31.69 -9.14 -1.71
CA TYR A 391 32.47 -8.53 -2.79
C TYR A 391 33.88 -8.10 -2.36
N GLY A 392 34.30 -8.37 -1.12
CA GLY A 392 35.64 -8.03 -0.62
C GLY A 392 35.92 -6.54 -0.55
N LEU A 393 34.90 -5.75 -0.19
CA LEU A 393 34.99 -4.29 -0.09
C LEU A 393 35.46 -3.86 1.33
N ASP A 394 36.07 -2.68 1.40
CA ASP A 394 36.53 -2.11 2.67
C ASP A 394 35.37 -1.87 3.65
N ILE A 395 35.62 -2.10 4.95
CA ILE A 395 34.69 -1.79 6.05
C ILE A 395 35.37 -0.72 6.90
N VAL A 396 34.86 0.51 6.83
CA VAL A 396 35.49 1.68 7.45
C VAL A 396 34.56 2.26 8.53
N PRO A 397 34.84 2.05 9.83
CA PRO A 397 34.08 2.66 10.91
C PRO A 397 34.40 4.15 11.03
N VAL A 398 33.37 4.99 11.13
CA VAL A 398 33.50 6.44 11.24
C VAL A 398 32.72 7.04 12.41
N ILE A 399 31.91 6.23 13.08
CA ILE A 399 31.17 6.61 14.29
C ILE A 399 31.74 5.82 15.46
N ASP A 400 32.18 6.51 16.49
CA ASP A 400 32.57 5.89 17.76
C ASP A 400 31.29 5.52 18.54
N PRO A 401 31.05 4.24 18.81
CA PRO A 401 29.87 3.81 19.54
C PRO A 401 29.89 4.20 21.02
N GLY A 402 31.02 4.71 21.52
CA GLY A 402 31.22 5.04 22.95
C GLY A 402 31.51 3.80 23.82
N ALA A 403 31.90 4.04 25.08
CA ALA A 403 32.31 2.98 25.98
C ALA A 403 31.20 2.03 26.45
N ASP A 404 29.93 2.41 26.28
CA ASP A 404 28.75 1.66 26.72
C ASP A 404 28.05 0.88 25.58
N ALA A 405 28.63 0.86 24.40
CA ALA A 405 28.05 0.12 23.31
C ALA A 405 28.17 -1.42 23.52
N PRO A 406 27.11 -2.21 23.24
CA PRO A 406 27.24 -3.65 23.33
C PRO A 406 28.32 -4.13 22.34
N GLU A 407 29.18 -5.04 22.79
CA GLU A 407 30.16 -5.69 21.89
C GLU A 407 29.43 -6.31 20.71
N ARG A 408 29.77 -5.87 19.50
CA ARG A 408 29.28 -6.53 18.30
C ARG A 408 29.85 -7.95 18.28
N ALA A 409 28.97 -8.94 18.22
CA ALA A 409 29.36 -10.29 17.92
C ALA A 409 30.10 -10.28 16.56
N ALA A 410 31.33 -10.82 16.58
CA ALA A 410 32.24 -10.90 15.44
C ALA A 410 31.66 -11.80 14.32
#